data_adfc617efcd7911383658ff8f4c598ea
#
_entry.id   adfc617efcd7911383658ff8f4c598ea
#
_cell.length_a   1.000
_cell.length_b   1.000
_cell.length_c   1.000
_cell.angle_alpha   90.00
_cell.angle_beta   90.00
_cell.angle_gamma   90.00
#
_symmetry.space_group_name_H-M   'P 1'
#
loop_
_entity.id
_entity.type
_entity.pdbx_description
1 polymer ?
#
loop_
_entity_poly.entity_id
_entity_poly.type
_entity_poly.pdbx_seq_one_letter_code
_entity_poly.pdbx_strand_id
1 'polypeptide(L)'
;WAICRPADNRPPPQKNRVGNADSELAAVQAYLAVEADRFATISELAEGPDHFVIWGMSGKGVILASLLPEGVVSGGIDMNRAKQGRYAPMSALRIHTPGWLTGVGGSTVLVMNPNYVTEIGNLVERLGANARLITV
;
A
#
# COMPACT_ATOMS: atom_id res chain seq x y z
N TRP A 1 35.59 14.02 33.83
CA TRP A 1 34.70 13.55 32.72
C TRP A 1 34.47 12.06 32.92
N ALA A 2 33.39 11.70 33.62
CA ALA A 2 32.97 10.30 33.73
C ALA A 2 32.23 9.94 32.44
N ILE A 3 32.82 9.09 31.61
CA ILE A 3 32.13 8.46 30.47
C ILE A 3 31.16 7.43 31.04
N CYS A 4 29.88 7.78 31.12
CA CYS A 4 28.85 6.80 31.36
C CYS A 4 28.87 5.79 30.22
N ARG A 5 29.38 4.58 30.45
CA ARG A 5 29.12 3.46 29.58
C ARG A 5 27.63 3.10 29.75
N PRO A 6 26.82 3.08 28.69
CA PRO A 6 25.47 2.54 28.81
C PRO A 6 25.60 1.10 29.31
N ALA A 7 24.82 0.76 30.33
CA ALA A 7 24.70 -0.62 30.77
C ALA A 7 24.33 -1.46 29.54
N ASP A 8 25.04 -2.55 29.31
CA ASP A 8 24.75 -3.47 28.21
C ASP A 8 23.42 -4.19 28.51
N ASN A 9 22.34 -3.49 28.25
CA ASN A 9 20.96 -3.98 28.42
C ASN A 9 20.51 -4.75 27.20
N ARG A 10 21.48 -5.33 26.47
CA ARG A 10 21.17 -6.19 25.33
C ARG A 10 20.49 -7.44 25.89
N PRO A 11 19.22 -7.71 25.49
CA PRO A 11 18.57 -8.94 25.89
C PRO A 11 19.45 -10.13 25.47
N PRO A 12 19.52 -11.19 26.27
CA PRO A 12 20.27 -12.38 25.89
C PRO A 12 19.82 -12.81 24.50
N PRO A 13 20.74 -13.32 23.65
CA PRO A 13 20.38 -13.78 22.33
C PRO A 13 19.23 -14.79 22.49
N GLN A 14 18.08 -14.45 21.95
CA GLN A 14 16.98 -15.39 21.88
C GLN A 14 17.53 -16.59 21.13
N LYS A 15 17.53 -17.76 21.79
CA LYS A 15 17.78 -19.02 21.10
C LYS A 15 16.78 -19.05 19.96
N ASN A 16 17.25 -18.82 18.74
CA ASN A 16 16.44 -19.03 17.55
C ASN A 16 15.82 -20.42 17.72
N ARG A 17 14.51 -20.48 17.89
CA ARG A 17 13.80 -21.70 17.58
C ARG A 17 14.19 -21.98 16.15
N VAL A 18 14.98 -23.01 15.94
CA VAL A 18 15.19 -23.58 14.62
C VAL A 18 13.81 -24.11 14.23
N GLY A 19 12.97 -23.21 13.68
CA GLY A 19 11.79 -23.59 12.95
C GLY A 19 12.28 -24.49 11.84
N ASN A 20 11.51 -25.51 11.49
CA ASN A 20 11.86 -26.38 10.38
C ASN A 20 12.09 -25.47 9.16
N ALA A 21 13.34 -25.33 8.72
CA ALA A 21 13.72 -24.41 7.62
C ALA A 21 12.87 -24.65 6.36
N ASP A 22 12.45 -25.90 6.16
CA ASP A 22 11.58 -26.28 5.04
C ASP A 22 10.18 -25.67 5.18
N SER A 23 9.62 -25.60 6.41
CA SER A 23 8.31 -25.00 6.64
C SER A 23 8.35 -23.47 6.54
N GLU A 24 9.44 -22.85 6.95
CA GLU A 24 9.63 -21.40 6.79
C GLU A 24 9.82 -21.03 5.33
N LEU A 25 10.61 -21.81 4.59
CA LEU A 25 10.80 -21.63 3.15
C LEU A 25 9.49 -21.81 2.39
N ALA A 26 8.69 -22.82 2.72
CA ALA A 26 7.38 -23.03 2.12
C ALA A 26 6.42 -21.87 2.41
N ALA A 27 6.43 -21.33 3.62
CA ALA A 27 5.62 -20.16 3.96
C ALA A 27 6.04 -18.89 3.17
N VAL A 28 7.34 -18.67 3.00
CA VAL A 28 7.85 -17.57 2.18
C VAL A 28 7.47 -17.75 0.71
N GLN A 29 7.60 -18.95 0.17
CA GLN A 29 7.21 -19.24 -1.21
C GLN A 29 5.71 -19.04 -1.44
N ALA A 30 4.87 -19.50 -0.50
CA ALA A 30 3.42 -19.28 -0.57
C ALA A 30 3.07 -17.79 -0.52
N TYR A 31 3.74 -17.01 0.34
CA TYR A 31 3.56 -15.56 0.39
C TYR A 31 3.93 -14.89 -0.94
N LEU A 32 5.09 -15.23 -1.50
CA LEU A 32 5.56 -14.69 -2.78
C LEU A 32 4.63 -15.04 -3.93
N ALA A 33 4.07 -16.25 -3.94
CA ALA A 33 3.09 -16.67 -4.96
C ALA A 33 1.81 -15.83 -4.89
N VAL A 34 1.29 -15.57 -3.69
CA VAL A 34 0.10 -14.73 -3.49
C VAL A 34 0.36 -13.28 -3.92
N GLU A 35 1.53 -12.73 -3.60
CA GLU A 35 1.89 -11.37 -4.02
C GLU A 35 2.08 -11.28 -5.54
N ALA A 36 2.66 -12.31 -6.16
CA ALA A 36 2.82 -12.37 -7.63
C ALA A 36 1.47 -12.43 -8.35
N ASP A 37 0.52 -13.23 -7.85
CA ASP A 37 -0.84 -13.33 -8.39
C ASP A 37 -1.59 -12.00 -8.29
N ARG A 38 -1.49 -11.34 -7.13
CA ARG A 38 -2.06 -9.99 -6.95
C ARG A 38 -1.48 -8.98 -7.91
N PHE A 39 -0.17 -9.03 -8.10
CA PHE A 39 0.51 -8.11 -9.01
C PHE A 39 0.11 -8.37 -10.47
N ALA A 40 -0.02 -9.63 -10.88
CA ALA A 40 -0.50 -10.01 -12.20
C ALA A 40 -1.93 -9.50 -12.44
N THR A 41 -2.83 -9.69 -11.48
CA THR A 41 -4.20 -9.17 -11.55
C THR A 41 -4.23 -7.64 -11.71
N ILE A 42 -3.39 -6.90 -10.97
CA ILE A 42 -3.31 -5.44 -11.10
C ILE A 42 -2.75 -5.05 -12.47
N SER A 43 -1.76 -5.79 -12.97
CA SER A 43 -1.16 -5.51 -14.28
C SER A 43 -2.14 -5.76 -15.41
N GLU A 44 -2.93 -6.84 -15.35
CA GLU A 44 -4.00 -7.12 -16.33
C GLU A 44 -5.09 -6.01 -16.30
N LEU A 45 -5.48 -5.56 -15.11
CA LEU A 45 -6.42 -4.46 -14.95
C LEU A 45 -5.84 -3.15 -15.52
N ALA A 46 -4.52 -2.96 -15.42
CA ALA A 46 -3.84 -1.76 -15.90
C ALA A 46 -3.78 -1.65 -17.43
N GLU A 47 -4.00 -2.74 -18.16
CA GLU A 47 -4.13 -2.72 -19.62
C GLU A 47 -5.51 -2.23 -20.09
N GLY A 48 -6.47 -2.10 -19.16
CA GLY A 48 -7.82 -1.58 -19.43
C GLY A 48 -7.88 -0.05 -19.50
N PRO A 49 -9.03 0.51 -19.91
CA PRO A 49 -9.24 1.96 -19.99
C PRO A 49 -9.38 2.64 -18.62
N ASP A 50 -9.36 1.89 -17.54
CA ASP A 50 -9.62 2.38 -16.19
C ASP A 50 -8.39 3.11 -15.62
N HIS A 51 -8.66 4.26 -15.02
CA HIS A 51 -7.65 4.98 -14.24
C HIS A 51 -7.63 4.47 -12.81
N PHE A 52 -6.45 4.09 -12.32
CA PHE A 52 -6.29 3.64 -10.95
C PHE A 52 -6.00 4.78 -9.99
N VAL A 53 -6.49 4.62 -8.79
CA VAL A 53 -6.15 5.46 -7.64
C VAL A 53 -5.68 4.54 -6.51
N ILE A 54 -4.55 4.82 -5.89
CA ILE A 54 -4.03 4.03 -4.78
C ILE A 54 -4.47 4.68 -3.46
N TRP A 55 -5.21 3.95 -2.62
CA TRP A 55 -5.60 4.41 -1.30
C TRP A 55 -4.73 3.77 -0.21
N GLY A 56 -3.95 4.61 0.48
CA GLY A 56 -2.97 4.22 1.48
C GLY A 56 -1.54 4.35 0.98
N MET A 57 -1.04 5.59 0.87
CA MET A 57 0.31 5.92 0.40
C MET A 57 1.33 5.76 1.53
N SER A 58 1.43 4.53 2.05
CA SER A 58 2.49 4.07 2.97
C SER A 58 3.42 3.10 2.23
N GLY A 59 4.23 2.32 2.93
CA GLY A 59 5.22 1.45 2.30
C GLY A 59 4.71 0.65 1.11
N LYS A 60 3.61 -0.11 1.28
CA LYS A 60 3.01 -0.92 0.20
C LYS A 60 2.51 -0.06 -0.98
N GLY A 61 1.77 1.02 -0.68
CA GLY A 61 1.21 1.88 -1.73
C GLY A 61 2.27 2.63 -2.52
N VAL A 62 3.36 3.06 -1.87
CA VAL A 62 4.50 3.70 -2.53
C VAL A 62 5.23 2.72 -3.43
N ILE A 63 5.46 1.48 -2.96
CA ILE A 63 6.09 0.43 -3.76
C ILE A 63 5.23 0.10 -4.98
N LEU A 64 3.93 -0.14 -4.79
CA LEU A 64 3.02 -0.43 -5.89
C LEU A 64 3.03 0.69 -6.94
N ALA A 65 2.94 1.95 -6.49
CA ALA A 65 2.99 3.10 -7.40
C ALA A 65 4.30 3.18 -8.22
N SER A 66 5.41 2.67 -7.68
CA SER A 66 6.70 2.67 -8.37
C SER A 66 6.89 1.51 -9.35
N LEU A 67 6.08 0.46 -9.21
CA LEU A 67 6.15 -0.75 -10.05
C LEU A 67 5.18 -0.69 -11.24
N LEU A 68 4.11 0.09 -11.13
CA LEU A 68 3.14 0.25 -12.20
C LEU A 68 3.67 1.19 -13.30
N PRO A 69 3.30 0.96 -14.58
CA PRO A 69 3.70 1.83 -15.68
C PRO A 69 3.24 3.27 -15.46
N GLU A 70 3.99 4.22 -16.00
CA GLU A 70 3.65 5.63 -15.94
C GLU A 70 2.28 5.90 -16.62
N GLY A 71 1.44 6.71 -15.98
CA GLY A 71 0.11 7.05 -16.49
C GLY A 71 -1.01 6.10 -16.10
N VAL A 72 -0.71 4.89 -15.59
CA VAL A 72 -1.72 3.92 -15.13
C VAL A 72 -2.39 4.40 -13.86
N VAL A 73 -1.64 5.02 -12.95
CA VAL A 73 -2.15 5.54 -11.68
C VAL A 73 -2.32 7.05 -11.77
N SER A 74 -3.55 7.53 -11.61
CA SER A 74 -3.88 8.96 -11.67
C SER A 74 -3.48 9.73 -10.41
N GLY A 75 -3.43 9.07 -9.27
CA GLY A 75 -3.09 9.70 -7.99
C GLY A 75 -3.11 8.74 -6.81
N GLY A 76 -2.50 9.17 -5.72
CA GLY A 76 -2.58 8.49 -4.44
C GLY A 76 -3.53 9.21 -3.50
N ILE A 77 -4.17 8.48 -2.59
CA ILE A 77 -4.97 9.03 -1.49
C ILE A 77 -4.37 8.56 -0.16
N ASP A 78 -4.26 9.44 0.80
CA ASP A 78 -3.88 9.10 2.17
C ASP A 78 -4.68 9.95 3.17
N MET A 79 -5.12 9.32 4.26
CA MET A 79 -5.82 10.02 5.35
C MET A 79 -4.89 10.91 6.17
N ASN A 80 -3.59 10.64 6.14
CA ASN A 80 -2.61 11.44 6.85
C ASN A 80 -2.41 12.80 6.17
N ARG A 81 -2.88 13.86 6.85
CA ARG A 81 -2.79 15.24 6.38
C ARG A 81 -1.35 15.69 6.06
N ALA A 82 -0.36 15.15 6.76
CA ALA A 82 1.04 15.50 6.52
C ALA A 82 1.56 15.01 5.16
N LYS A 83 0.91 14.03 4.54
CA LYS A 83 1.24 13.51 3.21
C LYS A 83 0.45 14.19 2.09
N GLN A 84 -0.73 14.71 2.41
CA GLN A 84 -1.61 15.33 1.42
C GLN A 84 -0.96 16.54 0.76
N GLY A 85 -1.10 16.65 -0.56
CA GLY A 85 -0.48 17.68 -1.39
C GLY A 85 1.01 17.43 -1.70
N ARG A 86 1.61 16.38 -1.16
CA ARG A 86 3.00 15.97 -1.42
C ARG A 86 3.06 14.92 -2.53
N TYR A 87 4.27 14.53 -2.89
CA TYR A 87 4.54 13.51 -3.88
C TYR A 87 5.13 12.26 -3.23
N ALA A 88 4.71 11.12 -3.73
CA ALA A 88 5.27 9.84 -3.32
C ALA A 88 6.71 9.72 -3.83
N PRO A 89 7.64 9.21 -3.03
CA PRO A 89 9.00 8.92 -3.50
C PRO A 89 8.95 7.89 -4.63
N MET A 90 9.97 7.92 -5.50
CA MET A 90 10.19 7.06 -6.66
C MET A 90 9.21 7.30 -7.82
N SER A 91 7.89 7.21 -7.60
CA SER A 91 6.88 7.40 -8.65
C SER A 91 6.52 8.86 -8.91
N ALA A 92 6.89 9.78 -8.02
CA ALA A 92 6.44 11.18 -8.03
C ALA A 92 4.91 11.35 -8.09
N LEU A 93 4.15 10.32 -7.74
CA LEU A 93 2.70 10.34 -7.72
C LEU A 93 2.19 11.32 -6.67
N ARG A 94 1.29 12.22 -7.05
CA ARG A 94 0.72 13.19 -6.12
C ARG A 94 -0.24 12.51 -5.15
N ILE A 95 -0.14 12.90 -3.87
CA ILE A 95 -1.00 12.38 -2.79
C ILE A 95 -2.11 13.39 -2.50
N HIS A 96 -3.34 12.95 -2.60
CA HIS A 96 -4.54 13.76 -2.48
C HIS A 96 -5.32 13.47 -1.20
N THR A 97 -6.27 14.32 -0.90
CA THR A 97 -7.32 14.07 0.09
C THR A 97 -8.38 13.13 -0.48
N PRO A 98 -9.17 12.43 0.36
CA PRO A 98 -10.30 11.60 -0.12
C PRO A 98 -11.30 12.35 -1.01
N GLY A 99 -11.55 13.62 -0.73
CA GLY A 99 -12.46 14.46 -1.51
C GLY A 99 -12.05 14.63 -2.97
N TRP A 100 -10.80 14.41 -3.32
CA TRP A 100 -10.34 14.47 -4.70
C TRP A 100 -11.03 13.45 -5.61
N LEU A 101 -11.49 12.30 -5.08
CA LEU A 101 -12.22 11.29 -5.84
C LEU A 101 -13.49 11.82 -6.53
N THR A 102 -14.11 12.86 -6.02
CA THR A 102 -15.32 13.41 -6.63
C THR A 102 -15.05 14.05 -7.99
N GLY A 103 -13.81 14.45 -8.25
CA GLY A 103 -13.37 15.01 -9.53
C GLY A 103 -12.80 13.97 -10.49
N VAL A 104 -12.58 12.74 -10.04
CA VAL A 104 -12.03 11.65 -10.85
C VAL A 104 -13.13 10.61 -11.03
N GLY A 105 -13.99 10.83 -12.00
CA GLY A 105 -15.15 9.96 -12.23
C GLY A 105 -14.75 8.56 -12.70
N GLY A 106 -15.46 7.53 -12.19
CA GLY A 106 -15.32 6.15 -12.67
C GLY A 106 -14.00 5.46 -12.36
N SER A 107 -13.33 5.84 -11.26
CA SER A 107 -12.02 5.30 -10.90
C SER A 107 -12.08 3.94 -10.22
N THR A 108 -11.10 3.09 -10.49
CA THR A 108 -10.83 1.89 -9.69
C THR A 108 -9.83 2.25 -8.58
N VAL A 109 -10.25 2.09 -7.33
CA VAL A 109 -9.45 2.42 -6.14
C VAL A 109 -8.83 1.17 -5.55
N LEU A 110 -7.51 1.09 -5.59
CA LEU A 110 -6.73 0.01 -4.99
C LEU A 110 -6.51 0.30 -3.50
N VAL A 111 -7.20 -0.45 -2.64
CA VAL A 111 -7.12 -0.29 -1.19
C VAL A 111 -5.97 -1.14 -0.65
N MET A 112 -4.92 -0.50 -0.16
CA MET A 112 -3.68 -1.16 0.28
C MET A 112 -3.78 -1.90 1.61
N ASN A 113 -4.84 -1.65 2.38
CA ASN A 113 -5.11 -2.37 3.62
C ASN A 113 -6.57 -2.82 3.66
N PRO A 114 -6.82 -4.13 3.51
CA PRO A 114 -8.17 -4.70 3.49
C PRO A 114 -9.01 -4.37 4.73
N ASN A 115 -8.38 -4.16 5.88
CA ASN A 115 -9.08 -3.86 7.14
C ASN A 115 -9.88 -2.55 7.09
N TYR A 116 -9.53 -1.64 6.20
CA TYR A 116 -10.19 -0.34 6.06
C TYR A 116 -11.17 -0.27 4.89
N VAL A 117 -11.39 -1.37 4.14
CA VAL A 117 -12.24 -1.33 2.94
C VAL A 117 -13.67 -0.87 3.23
N THR A 118 -14.26 -1.32 4.33
CA THR A 118 -15.61 -0.92 4.75
C THR A 118 -15.67 0.56 5.11
N GLU A 119 -14.70 1.04 5.88
CA GLU A 119 -14.61 2.46 6.27
C GLU A 119 -14.40 3.36 5.06
N ILE A 120 -13.54 2.94 4.14
CA ILE A 120 -13.27 3.64 2.89
C ILE A 120 -14.53 3.65 2.01
N GLY A 121 -15.24 2.54 1.88
CA GLY A 121 -16.49 2.44 1.13
C GLY A 121 -17.54 3.43 1.63
N ASN A 122 -17.78 3.44 2.95
CA ASN A 122 -18.69 4.38 3.59
C ASN A 122 -18.27 5.85 3.37
N LEU A 123 -16.98 6.12 3.32
CA LEU A 123 -16.48 7.47 3.03
C LEU A 123 -16.69 7.85 1.57
N VAL A 124 -16.42 6.95 0.64
CA VAL A 124 -16.64 7.15 -0.81
C VAL A 124 -18.11 7.44 -1.11
N GLU A 125 -19.04 6.68 -0.49
CA GLU A 125 -20.49 6.92 -0.60
C GLU A 125 -20.89 8.29 -0.06
N ARG A 126 -20.40 8.65 1.12
CA ARG A 126 -20.69 9.98 1.72
C ARG A 126 -20.16 11.14 0.86
N LEU A 127 -19.07 10.93 0.15
CA LEU A 127 -18.51 11.92 -0.78
C LEU A 127 -19.30 11.99 -2.10
N GLY A 128 -20.17 11.01 -2.37
CA GLY A 128 -20.84 10.89 -3.67
C GLY A 128 -19.89 10.57 -4.82
N ALA A 129 -18.74 9.98 -4.52
CA ALA A 129 -17.77 9.62 -5.54
C ALA A 129 -18.15 8.28 -6.21
N ASN A 130 -18.03 8.22 -7.53
CA ASN A 130 -18.23 6.98 -8.28
C ASN A 130 -16.90 6.25 -8.39
N ALA A 131 -16.66 5.28 -7.50
CA ALA A 131 -15.42 4.53 -7.44
C ALA A 131 -15.67 3.06 -7.13
N ARG A 132 -14.95 2.18 -7.83
CA ARG A 132 -14.89 0.75 -7.55
C ARG A 132 -13.73 0.46 -6.61
N LEU A 133 -13.96 -0.20 -5.48
CA LEU A 133 -12.91 -0.57 -4.54
C LEU A 133 -12.40 -1.99 -4.81
N ILE A 134 -11.10 -2.15 -4.89
CA ILE A 134 -10.40 -3.43 -4.97
C ILE A 134 -9.37 -3.48 -3.85
N THR A 135 -9.34 -4.55 -3.06
CA THR A 135 -8.31 -4.78 -2.03
C THR A 135 -7.09 -5.47 -2.63
N VAL A 136 -5.92 -5.01 -2.19
CA VAL A 136 -4.62 -5.50 -2.67
C VAL A 136 -3.79 -6.01 -1.50
#